data_08f57075bcda98fd110166991aaef344
#
_entry.id   08f57075bcda98fd110166991aaef344
#
_cell.length_a   1.000
_cell.length_b   1.000
_cell.length_c   1.000
_cell.angle_alpha   90.00
_cell.angle_beta   90.00
_cell.angle_gamma   90.00
#
_symmetry.space_group_name_H-M   'P 1'
#
loop_
_entity.id
_entity.type
_entity.pdbx_description
1 polymer ?
#
loop_
_entity_poly.entity_id
_entity_poly.type
_entity_poly.pdbx_seq_one_letter_code
_entity_poly.pdbx_strand_id
1 'polypeptide(L)'
;DKAPKAHIQDHVPPHTILNKIMVRCRNEKQPLERNKKYYRIGYSIAATVAIFIIGFWIANNISSSDINISAPMNDKLAVMLPDSSEVWLNAASQIRYHKSFLNNREIFLEKGEAFFKVKKAQGAPFRVYFRESRIEVTGTEFNIKAGHMESEITLFTGSIKFQAEEGQRELPMQPNERIVYNTQAKSIVRTHIDINEYDWRSSKYRFTNKPLQEFIDFINRSYHVNIII
;
A
#
# COMPACT_ATOMS: atom_id res chain seq x y z
N ASP A 1 -57.15 -43.30 -91.84
CA ASP A 1 -56.87 -42.15 -91.02
C ASP A 1 -55.71 -42.45 -90.07
N LYS A 2 -54.75 -41.62 -90.19
CA LYS A 2 -53.42 -41.82 -89.63
C LYS A 2 -53.35 -41.33 -88.15
N ALA A 3 -53.01 -42.25 -87.30
CA ALA A 3 -52.59 -41.88 -85.92
C ALA A 3 -51.17 -41.33 -85.93
N PRO A 4 -50.88 -40.33 -85.11
CA PRO A 4 -49.52 -39.78 -85.04
C PRO A 4 -48.56 -40.67 -84.20
N LYS A 5 -47.35 -40.75 -84.67
CA LYS A 5 -46.25 -41.47 -84.03
C LYS A 5 -45.78 -40.76 -82.74
N ALA A 6 -45.77 -41.51 -81.66
CA ALA A 6 -45.18 -41.02 -80.38
C ALA A 6 -43.65 -40.91 -80.55
N HIS A 7 -43.14 -39.76 -80.16
CA HIS A 7 -41.74 -39.42 -80.10
C HIS A 7 -41.11 -40.08 -78.83
N ILE A 8 -40.16 -41.01 -79.03
CA ILE A 8 -39.44 -41.67 -77.95
C ILE A 8 -38.45 -40.65 -77.41
N GLN A 9 -38.64 -40.21 -76.12
CA GLN A 9 -37.67 -39.43 -75.40
C GLN A 9 -36.41 -40.26 -75.18
N ASP A 10 -35.29 -39.64 -75.52
CA ASP A 10 -33.96 -40.16 -75.25
C ASP A 10 -33.73 -40.47 -73.78
N HIS A 11 -33.50 -41.71 -73.46
CA HIS A 11 -33.14 -42.16 -72.10
C HIS A 11 -31.70 -41.77 -71.82
N VAL A 12 -31.49 -40.74 -71.04
CA VAL A 12 -30.16 -40.39 -70.55
C VAL A 12 -29.68 -41.52 -69.62
N PRO A 13 -28.54 -42.12 -69.87
CA PRO A 13 -28.07 -43.29 -69.10
C PRO A 13 -27.74 -42.90 -67.65
N PRO A 14 -28.07 -43.72 -66.65
CA PRO A 14 -27.95 -43.38 -65.19
C PRO A 14 -26.55 -42.97 -64.74
N HIS A 15 -25.50 -43.44 -65.46
CA HIS A 15 -24.10 -43.10 -65.13
C HIS A 15 -23.78 -41.60 -65.38
N THR A 16 -24.47 -40.94 -66.28
CA THR A 16 -24.25 -39.50 -66.56
C THR A 16 -24.79 -38.64 -65.44
N ILE A 17 -25.92 -39.02 -64.81
CA ILE A 17 -26.49 -38.35 -63.64
C ILE A 17 -25.64 -38.55 -62.39
N LEU A 18 -25.15 -39.82 -62.18
CA LEU A 18 -24.25 -40.19 -61.09
C LEU A 18 -22.94 -39.39 -61.14
N ASN A 19 -22.32 -39.28 -62.31
CA ASN A 19 -21.09 -38.53 -62.48
C ASN A 19 -21.31 -37.03 -62.25
N LYS A 20 -22.45 -36.48 -62.66
CA LYS A 20 -22.76 -35.07 -62.38
C LYS A 20 -22.98 -34.80 -60.90
N ILE A 21 -23.60 -35.72 -60.18
CA ILE A 21 -23.79 -35.65 -58.73
C ILE A 21 -22.43 -35.83 -57.99
N MET A 22 -21.63 -36.80 -58.41
CA MET A 22 -20.30 -37.05 -57.79
C MET A 22 -19.36 -35.88 -57.99
N VAL A 23 -19.33 -35.23 -59.13
CA VAL A 23 -18.53 -34.01 -59.39
C VAL A 23 -19.02 -32.84 -58.52
N ARG A 24 -20.37 -32.70 -58.34
CA ARG A 24 -20.94 -31.64 -57.51
C ARG A 24 -20.62 -31.86 -56.03
N CYS A 25 -20.70 -33.09 -55.52
CA CYS A 25 -20.32 -33.43 -54.14
C CYS A 25 -18.81 -33.34 -53.88
N ARG A 26 -17.98 -33.55 -54.94
CA ARG A 26 -16.51 -33.40 -54.80
C ARG A 26 -16.10 -31.93 -54.72
N ASN A 27 -16.81 -31.05 -55.39
CA ASN A 27 -16.54 -29.60 -55.34
C ASN A 27 -17.06 -28.89 -54.09
N GLU A 28 -18.03 -29.49 -53.36
CA GLU A 28 -18.51 -28.94 -52.10
C GLU A 28 -17.63 -29.24 -50.86
N LYS A 29 -16.67 -30.17 -51.02
CA LYS A 29 -15.67 -30.41 -49.97
C LYS A 29 -14.38 -29.61 -50.21
N GLN A 30 -14.48 -28.32 -50.42
CA GLN A 30 -13.31 -27.49 -50.18
C GLN A 30 -13.20 -27.27 -48.66
N PRO A 31 -12.15 -27.80 -48.01
CA PRO A 31 -11.95 -27.55 -46.61
C PRO A 31 -11.73 -26.05 -46.40
N LEU A 32 -12.38 -25.49 -45.42
CA LEU A 32 -12.15 -24.14 -44.89
C LEU A 32 -10.73 -23.99 -44.31
N GLU A 33 -9.71 -24.26 -45.14
CA GLU A 33 -8.29 -24.10 -44.77
C GLU A 33 -7.88 -22.63 -44.63
N ARG A 34 -8.73 -21.73 -45.11
CA ARG A 34 -8.40 -20.32 -45.22
C ARG A 34 -8.37 -19.59 -43.87
N ASN A 35 -9.00 -20.13 -42.82
CA ASN A 35 -9.12 -19.46 -41.54
C ASN A 35 -8.01 -19.78 -40.53
N LYS A 36 -7.33 -20.94 -40.65
CA LYS A 36 -6.28 -21.33 -39.67
C LYS A 36 -5.08 -20.38 -39.66
N LYS A 37 -4.77 -19.74 -40.79
CA LYS A 37 -3.65 -18.78 -40.89
C LYS A 37 -3.96 -17.46 -40.17
N TYR A 38 -5.19 -16.99 -40.25
CA TYR A 38 -5.61 -15.77 -39.54
C TYR A 38 -5.75 -15.98 -38.05
N TYR A 39 -6.21 -17.14 -37.59
CA TYR A 39 -6.23 -17.49 -36.17
C TYR A 39 -4.82 -17.57 -35.59
N ARG A 40 -3.85 -18.15 -36.29
CA ARG A 40 -2.44 -18.22 -35.86
C ARG A 40 -1.83 -16.83 -35.74
N ILE A 41 -2.10 -15.92 -36.66
CA ILE A 41 -1.64 -14.52 -36.61
C ILE A 41 -2.36 -13.78 -35.46
N GLY A 42 -3.67 -13.99 -35.29
CA GLY A 42 -4.43 -13.41 -34.18
C GLY A 42 -3.91 -13.84 -32.80
N TYR A 43 -3.61 -15.11 -32.61
CA TYR A 43 -3.02 -15.61 -31.35
C TYR A 43 -1.62 -15.07 -31.10
N SER A 44 -0.78 -14.88 -32.13
CA SER A 44 0.56 -14.32 -31.95
C SER A 44 0.50 -12.84 -31.53
N ILE A 45 -0.40 -12.06 -32.12
CA ILE A 45 -0.61 -10.66 -31.73
C ILE A 45 -1.17 -10.55 -30.29
N ALA A 46 -2.16 -11.39 -29.96
CA ALA A 46 -2.73 -11.42 -28.62
C ALA A 46 -1.68 -11.83 -27.56
N ALA A 47 -0.81 -12.81 -27.87
CA ALA A 47 0.26 -13.23 -26.98
C ALA A 47 1.32 -12.14 -26.78
N THR A 48 1.70 -11.40 -27.83
CA THR A 48 2.66 -10.29 -27.68
C THR A 48 2.08 -9.16 -26.86
N VAL A 49 0.81 -8.77 -27.07
CA VAL A 49 0.12 -7.76 -26.25
C VAL A 49 0.01 -8.21 -24.80
N ALA A 50 -0.33 -9.47 -24.54
CA ALA A 50 -0.38 -10.01 -23.19
C ALA A 50 0.98 -9.96 -22.50
N ILE A 51 2.06 -10.32 -23.19
CA ILE A 51 3.44 -10.23 -22.66
C ILE A 51 3.81 -8.78 -22.36
N PHE A 52 3.45 -7.83 -23.23
CA PHE A 52 3.68 -6.39 -22.98
C PHE A 52 2.89 -5.89 -21.76
N ILE A 53 1.63 -6.28 -21.61
CA ILE A 53 0.81 -5.89 -20.46
C ILE A 53 1.38 -6.49 -19.18
N ILE A 54 1.74 -7.78 -19.19
CA ILE A 54 2.34 -8.47 -18.05
C ILE A 54 3.70 -7.85 -17.72
N GLY A 55 4.55 -7.61 -18.72
CA GLY A 55 5.85 -6.95 -18.55
C GLY A 55 5.72 -5.55 -17.97
N PHE A 56 4.78 -4.75 -18.46
CA PHE A 56 4.46 -3.42 -17.95
C PHE A 56 3.94 -3.47 -16.50
N TRP A 57 3.04 -4.43 -16.22
CA TRP A 57 2.52 -4.64 -14.87
C TRP A 57 3.62 -5.07 -13.88
N ILE A 58 4.49 -6.00 -14.30
CA ILE A 58 5.65 -6.44 -13.52
C ILE A 58 6.62 -5.27 -13.30
N ALA A 59 6.97 -4.51 -14.36
CA ALA A 59 7.87 -3.37 -14.24
C ALA A 59 7.35 -2.30 -13.27
N ASN A 60 6.05 -2.02 -13.29
CA ASN A 60 5.44 -1.08 -12.36
C ASN A 60 5.35 -1.60 -10.91
N ASN A 61 5.26 -2.92 -10.70
CA ASN A 61 5.18 -3.52 -9.37
C ASN A 61 6.56 -3.90 -8.78
N ILE A 62 7.58 -4.17 -9.61
CA ILE A 62 8.93 -4.51 -9.13
C ILE A 62 9.74 -3.30 -8.67
N SER A 63 9.36 -2.08 -9.06
CA SER A 63 10.06 -0.83 -8.66
C SER A 63 9.86 -0.41 -7.20
N SER A 64 9.26 -1.27 -6.38
CA SER A 64 8.96 -1.00 -4.97
C SER A 64 10.13 -1.37 -4.05
N SER A 65 11.28 -0.72 -4.21
CA SER A 65 12.36 -0.85 -3.21
C SER A 65 12.08 0.07 -2.04
N ASP A 66 11.78 -0.52 -0.89
CA ASP A 66 11.64 0.21 0.35
C ASP A 66 13.00 0.53 0.96
N ILE A 67 13.10 1.69 1.57
CA ILE A 67 14.23 2.12 2.37
C ILE A 67 13.90 1.83 3.81
N ASN A 68 14.71 0.96 4.44
CA ASN A 68 14.58 0.63 5.86
C ASN A 68 15.67 1.36 6.64
N ILE A 69 15.30 2.05 7.71
CA ILE A 69 16.21 2.77 8.61
C ILE A 69 15.95 2.31 10.03
N SER A 70 17.01 1.87 10.70
CA SER A 70 16.94 1.40 12.08
C SER A 70 17.92 2.18 12.94
N ALA A 71 17.46 2.67 14.09
CA ALA A 71 18.32 3.22 15.12
C ALA A 71 19.07 2.11 15.86
N PRO A 72 20.32 2.36 16.30
CA PRO A 72 21.05 1.43 17.14
C PRO A 72 20.30 1.10 18.45
N MET A 73 20.66 -0.01 19.10
CA MET A 73 19.95 -0.43 20.33
C MET A 73 20.11 0.54 21.49
N ASN A 74 21.23 1.27 21.55
CA ASN A 74 21.58 2.13 22.68
C ASN A 74 21.74 3.60 22.28
N ASP A 75 21.34 3.97 21.07
CA ASP A 75 21.53 5.34 20.59
C ASP A 75 20.33 5.78 19.74
N LYS A 76 20.22 7.07 19.60
CA LYS A 76 19.19 7.75 18.81
C LYS A 76 19.74 8.04 17.42
N LEU A 77 18.87 8.08 16.42
CA LEU A 77 19.24 8.38 15.05
C LEU A 77 18.36 9.49 14.49
N ALA A 78 18.98 10.58 14.05
CA ALA A 78 18.30 11.61 13.30
C ALA A 78 18.39 11.33 11.80
N VAL A 79 17.27 11.41 11.10
CA VAL A 79 17.12 11.11 9.67
C VAL A 79 16.44 12.29 8.99
N MET A 80 17.02 12.78 7.92
CA MET A 80 16.35 13.73 7.03
C MET A 80 15.70 12.98 5.87
N LEU A 81 14.40 13.19 5.69
CA LEU A 81 13.61 12.59 4.61
C LEU A 81 13.77 13.36 3.28
N PRO A 82 13.42 12.77 2.14
CA PRO A 82 13.54 13.42 0.84
C PRO A 82 12.73 14.72 0.68
N ASP A 83 11.65 14.90 1.46
CA ASP A 83 10.83 16.13 1.49
C ASP A 83 11.36 17.20 2.45
N SER A 84 12.54 16.98 3.03
CA SER A 84 13.16 17.79 4.08
C SER A 84 12.40 17.79 5.40
N SER A 85 11.55 16.81 5.65
CA SER A 85 11.04 16.50 6.99
C SER A 85 12.13 15.79 7.79
N GLU A 86 12.14 16.04 9.12
CA GLU A 86 13.12 15.45 10.03
C GLU A 86 12.43 14.39 10.89
N VAL A 87 13.09 13.24 11.06
CA VAL A 87 12.63 12.15 11.93
C VAL A 87 13.74 11.80 12.91
N TRP A 88 13.44 11.81 14.19
CA TRP A 88 14.31 11.28 15.23
C TRP A 88 13.79 9.93 15.68
N LEU A 89 14.59 8.91 15.51
CA LEU A 89 14.30 7.55 15.97
C LEU A 89 14.91 7.37 17.36
N ASN A 90 14.13 6.92 18.31
CA ASN A 90 14.65 6.48 19.60
C ASN A 90 15.41 5.14 19.46
N ALA A 91 16.15 4.74 20.46
CA ALA A 91 16.90 3.48 20.48
C ALA A 91 16.04 2.30 20.03
N ALA A 92 16.62 1.40 19.23
CA ALA A 92 15.99 0.20 18.69
C ALA A 92 14.72 0.41 17.84
N SER A 93 14.43 1.66 17.44
CA SER A 93 13.29 2.01 16.57
C SER A 93 13.61 1.78 15.11
N GLN A 94 12.58 1.53 14.31
CA GLN A 94 12.73 1.25 12.88
C GLN A 94 11.60 1.89 12.10
N ILE A 95 11.97 2.57 11.02
CA ILE A 95 11.03 3.09 10.01
C ILE A 95 11.33 2.49 8.65
N ARG A 96 10.31 2.48 7.81
CA ARG A 96 10.38 2.11 6.42
C ARG A 96 9.60 3.12 5.57
N TYR A 97 10.13 3.47 4.41
CA TYR A 97 9.41 4.26 3.43
C TYR A 97 9.83 3.87 2.01
N HIS A 98 8.97 4.17 1.05
CA HIS A 98 9.20 3.82 -0.35
C HIS A 98 10.17 4.79 -1.03
N LYS A 99 10.99 4.33 -1.99
CA LYS A 99 11.90 5.20 -2.76
C LYS A 99 11.19 6.35 -3.47
N SER A 100 9.93 6.15 -3.89
CA SER A 100 9.07 7.19 -4.46
C SER A 100 8.35 8.04 -3.39
N PHE A 101 8.93 8.17 -2.20
CA PHE A 101 8.35 8.87 -1.04
C PHE A 101 7.78 10.25 -1.38
N LEU A 102 8.43 11.03 -2.26
CA LEU A 102 7.96 12.35 -2.65
C LEU A 102 6.57 12.36 -3.30
N ASN A 103 6.13 11.25 -3.87
CA ASN A 103 4.82 11.15 -4.51
C ASN A 103 3.69 10.94 -3.49
N ASN A 104 3.95 10.15 -2.43
CA ASN A 104 2.91 9.71 -1.49
C ASN A 104 3.13 10.24 -0.07
N ARG A 105 4.39 10.56 0.33
CA ARG A 105 4.80 10.99 1.66
C ARG A 105 4.33 10.05 2.77
N GLU A 106 4.53 8.74 2.56
CA GLU A 106 4.11 7.67 3.45
C GLU A 106 5.29 7.01 4.16
N ILE A 107 5.19 6.89 5.49
CA ILE A 107 6.17 6.21 6.35
C ILE A 107 5.47 5.15 7.18
N PHE A 108 6.18 4.06 7.42
CA PHE A 108 5.78 3.00 8.32
C PHE A 108 6.73 2.98 9.51
N LEU A 109 6.21 3.24 10.71
CA LEU A 109 6.91 3.02 11.96
C LEU A 109 6.70 1.55 12.36
N GLU A 110 7.67 0.71 12.00
CA GLU A 110 7.58 -0.73 12.18
C GLU A 110 7.63 -1.12 13.68
N LYS A 111 8.46 -0.41 14.44
CA LYS A 111 8.59 -0.59 15.90
C LYS A 111 9.27 0.60 16.56
N GLY A 112 9.04 0.71 17.86
CA GLY A 112 9.74 1.65 18.75
C GLY A 112 9.07 3.01 18.81
N GLU A 113 9.87 4.06 18.93
CA GLU A 113 9.44 5.43 19.15
C GLU A 113 10.13 6.38 18.17
N ALA A 114 9.36 7.27 17.57
CA ALA A 114 9.85 8.24 16.61
C ALA A 114 9.18 9.59 16.81
N PHE A 115 9.99 10.65 16.79
CA PHE A 115 9.53 12.03 16.73
C PHE A 115 9.63 12.51 15.28
N PHE A 116 8.57 13.16 14.81
CA PHE A 116 8.44 13.67 13.45
C PHE A 116 8.32 15.20 13.49
N LYS A 117 9.16 15.87 12.72
CA LYS A 117 9.02 17.29 12.40
C LYS A 117 8.75 17.42 10.92
N VAL A 118 7.48 17.42 10.57
CA VAL A 118 7.03 17.37 9.20
C VAL A 118 7.03 18.76 8.58
N LYS A 119 7.74 18.90 7.47
CA LYS A 119 7.75 20.16 6.71
C LYS A 119 6.41 20.36 6.02
N LYS A 120 5.85 21.55 6.17
CA LYS A 120 4.63 21.92 5.47
C LYS A 120 4.86 21.92 3.97
N ALA A 121 4.05 21.16 3.24
CA ALA A 121 4.08 21.09 1.77
C ALA A 121 2.67 21.30 1.21
N GLN A 122 2.61 21.96 0.05
CA GLN A 122 1.36 22.04 -0.72
C GLN A 122 1.25 20.73 -1.52
N GLY A 123 0.12 20.02 -1.39
CA GLY A 123 -0.12 18.79 -2.12
C GLY A 123 -0.45 17.61 -1.20
N ALA A 124 0.21 16.48 -1.39
CA ALA A 124 -0.08 15.25 -0.67
C ALA A 124 0.17 15.37 0.84
N PRO A 125 -0.76 14.93 1.69
CA PRO A 125 -0.55 14.87 3.13
C PRO A 125 0.59 13.92 3.47
N PHE A 126 1.22 14.14 4.62
CA PHE A 126 2.21 13.23 5.17
C PHE A 126 1.50 12.20 6.05
N ARG A 127 1.73 10.91 5.79
CA ARG A 127 1.08 9.81 6.50
C ARG A 127 2.08 8.95 7.23
N VAL A 128 1.76 8.60 8.47
CA VAL A 128 2.52 7.64 9.25
C VAL A 128 1.62 6.46 9.61
N TYR A 129 2.04 5.28 9.20
CA TYR A 129 1.39 4.03 9.55
C TYR A 129 2.18 3.35 10.67
N PHE A 130 1.49 2.86 11.67
CA PHE A 130 2.08 2.09 12.78
C PHE A 130 1.05 1.13 13.33
N ARG A 131 1.43 -0.14 13.46
CA ARG A 131 0.48 -1.20 13.79
C ARG A 131 -0.70 -1.20 12.80
N GLU A 132 -1.92 -1.09 13.32
CA GLU A 132 -3.17 -1.01 12.55
C GLU A 132 -3.64 0.44 12.36
N SER A 133 -2.87 1.39 12.90
CA SER A 133 -3.26 2.81 13.00
C SER A 133 -2.57 3.67 11.94
N ARG A 134 -3.21 4.80 11.64
CA ARG A 134 -2.69 5.82 10.71
C ARG A 134 -2.81 7.21 11.30
N ILE A 135 -1.80 8.02 11.04
CA ILE A 135 -1.81 9.46 11.27
C ILE A 135 -1.66 10.18 9.94
N GLU A 136 -2.44 11.24 9.74
CA GLU A 136 -2.32 12.15 8.60
C GLU A 136 -2.08 13.57 9.11
N VAL A 137 -1.05 14.24 8.53
CA VAL A 137 -0.65 15.62 8.88
C VAL A 137 -0.25 16.43 7.64
N THR A 138 -0.19 17.75 7.76
CA THR A 138 0.24 18.66 6.68
C THR A 138 1.50 19.46 6.99
N GLY A 139 1.87 19.56 8.26
CA GLY A 139 3.04 20.32 8.74
C GLY A 139 2.96 20.42 10.25
N THR A 140 3.54 19.45 10.94
CA THR A 140 3.19 19.12 12.33
C THR A 140 4.42 18.55 13.02
N GLU A 141 4.59 18.85 14.29
CA GLU A 141 5.56 18.20 15.17
C GLU A 141 4.82 17.29 16.15
N PHE A 142 5.17 16.00 16.12
CA PHE A 142 4.50 14.99 16.94
C PHE A 142 5.42 13.79 17.22
N ASN A 143 5.08 13.04 18.25
CA ASN A 143 5.76 11.81 18.65
C ASN A 143 4.82 10.61 18.56
N ILE A 144 5.33 9.49 18.14
CA ILE A 144 4.63 8.20 18.16
C ILE A 144 5.50 7.19 18.89
N LYS A 145 4.92 6.52 19.89
CA LYS A 145 5.50 5.34 20.53
C LYS A 145 4.62 4.14 20.23
N ALA A 146 5.08 3.28 19.31
CA ALA A 146 4.35 2.10 18.85
C ALA A 146 4.67 0.89 19.74
N GLY A 147 3.92 0.73 20.82
CA GLY A 147 4.00 -0.44 21.71
C GLY A 147 3.22 -1.64 21.18
N HIS A 148 3.36 -2.80 21.82
CA HIS A 148 2.62 -4.01 21.42
C HIS A 148 1.14 -3.96 21.76
N MET A 149 0.81 -3.53 22.97
CA MET A 149 -0.57 -3.43 23.45
C MET A 149 -1.10 -2.00 23.36
N GLU A 150 -0.23 -1.02 23.51
CA GLU A 150 -0.59 0.39 23.54
C GLU A 150 0.30 1.18 22.60
N SER A 151 -0.31 2.07 21.85
CA SER A 151 0.38 3.09 21.07
C SER A 151 0.06 4.46 21.65
N GLU A 152 1.10 5.27 21.79
CA GLU A 152 0.98 6.64 22.33
C GLU A 152 1.32 7.64 21.24
N ILE A 153 0.45 8.63 21.05
CA ILE A 153 0.63 9.71 20.09
C ILE A 153 0.59 11.02 20.87
N THR A 154 1.62 11.84 20.73
CA THR A 154 1.73 13.14 21.38
C THR A 154 1.87 14.23 20.33
N LEU A 155 1.00 15.23 20.35
CA LEU A 155 1.02 16.36 19.42
C LEU A 155 1.62 17.59 20.07
N PHE A 156 2.70 18.12 19.47
CA PHE A 156 3.41 19.33 19.93
C PHE A 156 2.92 20.59 19.22
N THR A 157 2.94 20.59 17.88
CA THR A 157 2.49 21.72 17.06
C THR A 157 1.73 21.24 15.84
N GLY A 158 0.82 22.08 15.34
CA GLY A 158 0.05 21.76 14.13
C GLY A 158 -1.25 21.01 14.43
N SER A 159 -1.60 20.06 13.58
CA SER A 159 -2.82 19.24 13.72
C SER A 159 -2.61 17.84 13.21
N ILE A 160 -3.24 16.87 13.84
CA ILE A 160 -3.24 15.44 13.46
C ILE A 160 -4.68 14.99 13.19
N LYS A 161 -4.84 14.16 12.17
CA LYS A 161 -5.98 13.26 12.03
C LYS A 161 -5.50 11.85 12.36
N PHE A 162 -5.94 11.31 13.47
CA PHE A 162 -5.63 9.97 13.94
C PHE A 162 -6.74 9.01 13.56
N GLN A 163 -6.40 7.87 12.99
CA GLN A 163 -7.29 6.77 12.70
C GLN A 163 -6.74 5.51 13.37
N ALA A 164 -7.50 4.94 14.31
CA ALA A 164 -7.04 3.80 15.11
C ALA A 164 -6.98 2.50 14.30
N GLU A 165 -7.97 2.28 13.42
CA GLU A 165 -8.04 1.12 12.52
C GLU A 165 -8.61 1.56 11.17
N GLU A 166 -8.29 0.82 10.11
CA GLU A 166 -8.83 1.10 8.79
C GLU A 166 -10.38 1.08 8.80
N GLY A 167 -10.98 2.07 8.15
CA GLY A 167 -12.45 2.22 8.13
C GLY A 167 -13.07 2.88 9.35
N GLN A 168 -12.33 3.08 10.45
CA GLN A 168 -12.82 3.84 11.59
C GLN A 168 -12.79 5.35 11.35
N ARG A 169 -13.57 6.08 12.16
CA ARG A 169 -13.62 7.54 12.10
C ARG A 169 -12.27 8.16 12.46
N GLU A 170 -11.86 9.16 11.70
CA GLU A 170 -10.70 10.00 12.04
C GLU A 170 -10.99 10.87 13.27
N LEU A 171 -10.04 10.87 14.19
CA LEU A 171 -10.07 11.68 15.41
C LEU A 171 -9.08 12.85 15.25
N PRO A 172 -9.54 14.09 15.25
CA PRO A 172 -8.65 15.24 15.25
C PRO A 172 -7.96 15.37 16.60
N MET A 173 -6.66 15.75 16.57
CA MET A 173 -5.88 16.14 17.76
C MET A 173 -5.47 17.59 17.65
N GLN A 174 -5.39 18.25 18.82
CA GLN A 174 -4.89 19.60 19.00
C GLN A 174 -3.52 19.61 19.71
N PRO A 175 -2.72 20.68 19.59
CA PRO A 175 -1.47 20.80 20.32
C PRO A 175 -1.64 20.56 21.82
N ASN A 176 -0.62 19.97 22.44
CA ASN A 176 -0.59 19.59 23.86
C ASN A 176 -1.53 18.41 24.20
N GLU A 177 -2.06 17.72 23.22
CA GLU A 177 -2.82 16.51 23.46
C GLU A 177 -1.96 15.25 23.30
N ARG A 178 -2.27 14.24 24.13
CA ARG A 178 -1.77 12.88 24.04
C ARG A 178 -2.95 11.94 23.91
N ILE A 179 -2.84 11.02 22.96
CA ILE A 179 -3.73 9.86 22.80
C ILE A 179 -2.95 8.61 23.15
N VAL A 180 -3.54 7.78 24.01
CA VAL A 180 -3.11 6.38 24.23
C VAL A 180 -4.18 5.48 23.66
N TYR A 181 -3.81 4.68 22.66
CA TYR A 181 -4.69 3.69 22.02
C TYR A 181 -4.28 2.29 22.45
N ASN A 182 -5.19 1.58 23.11
CA ASN A 182 -5.03 0.18 23.49
C ASN A 182 -5.62 -0.70 22.38
N THR A 183 -4.76 -1.49 21.71
CA THR A 183 -5.13 -2.32 20.56
C THR A 183 -6.02 -3.49 20.93
N GLN A 184 -5.88 -4.05 22.16
CA GLN A 184 -6.69 -5.17 22.62
C GLN A 184 -8.08 -4.71 23.08
N ALA A 185 -8.12 -3.69 23.94
CA ALA A 185 -9.36 -3.14 24.46
C ALA A 185 -10.08 -2.23 23.45
N LYS A 186 -9.43 -1.88 22.33
CA LYS A 186 -9.90 -0.92 21.30
C LYS A 186 -10.34 0.41 21.94
N SER A 187 -9.68 0.79 23.02
CA SER A 187 -10.02 1.98 23.82
C SER A 187 -9.02 3.10 23.55
N ILE A 188 -9.53 4.31 23.55
CA ILE A 188 -8.75 5.55 23.35
C ILE A 188 -8.88 6.38 24.60
N VAL A 189 -7.75 6.71 25.21
CA VAL A 189 -7.67 7.67 26.30
C VAL A 189 -6.98 8.93 25.78
N ARG A 190 -7.64 10.08 25.95
CA ARG A 190 -7.09 11.39 25.58
C ARG A 190 -6.78 12.18 26.85
N THR A 191 -5.55 12.73 26.91
CA THR A 191 -5.09 13.54 28.02
C THR A 191 -4.44 14.82 27.49
N HIS A 192 -4.45 15.88 28.31
CA HIS A 192 -3.68 17.08 28.04
C HIS A 192 -2.34 16.99 28.77
N ILE A 193 -1.25 17.39 28.11
CA ILE A 193 0.10 17.28 28.68
C ILE A 193 0.84 18.61 28.60
N ASP A 194 1.78 18.83 29.53
CA ASP A 194 2.78 19.86 29.36
C ASP A 194 3.96 19.32 28.51
N ILE A 195 4.04 19.81 27.28
CA ILE A 195 5.07 19.37 26.32
C ILE A 195 6.49 19.75 26.75
N ASN A 196 6.65 20.75 27.65
CA ASN A 196 7.97 21.14 28.15
C ASN A 196 8.58 20.07 29.07
N GLU A 197 7.77 19.17 29.59
CA GLU A 197 8.22 18.06 30.45
C GLU A 197 8.68 16.83 29.65
N TYR A 198 8.39 16.78 28.35
CA TYR A 198 8.62 15.57 27.54
C TYR A 198 9.42 15.85 26.27
N ASP A 199 10.74 15.86 26.40
CA ASP A 199 11.62 15.89 25.21
C ASP A 199 12.78 14.89 25.35
N TRP A 200 12.52 13.65 24.99
CA TRP A 200 13.53 12.60 24.99
C TRP A 200 14.66 12.83 23.97
N ARG A 201 14.48 13.70 22.99
CA ARG A 201 15.48 14.03 21.94
C ARG A 201 16.69 14.73 22.54
N SER A 202 16.46 15.65 23.45
CA SER A 202 17.50 16.45 24.09
C SER A 202 18.25 15.69 25.17
N SER A 203 17.81 14.48 25.53
CA SER A 203 18.29 13.73 26.71
C SER A 203 18.22 14.54 28.02
N LYS A 204 17.39 15.58 28.04
CA LYS A 204 17.15 16.43 29.21
C LYS A 204 15.69 16.31 29.58
N TYR A 205 15.47 15.90 30.81
CA TYR A 205 14.14 15.86 31.41
C TYR A 205 14.07 16.92 32.48
N ARG A 206 13.02 17.73 32.46
CA ARG A 206 12.79 18.76 33.44
C ARG A 206 11.60 18.37 34.31
N PHE A 207 11.84 18.20 35.58
CA PHE A 207 10.82 17.94 36.57
C PHE A 207 10.66 19.22 37.41
N THR A 208 9.56 19.92 37.24
CA THR A 208 9.27 21.16 37.95
C THR A 208 8.09 20.92 38.91
N ASN A 209 8.32 21.05 40.19
CA ASN A 209 7.31 20.87 41.25
C ASN A 209 6.62 19.50 41.23
N LYS A 210 7.36 18.45 40.84
CA LYS A 210 6.85 17.06 40.83
C LYS A 210 7.32 16.34 42.09
N PRO A 211 6.51 15.44 42.66
CA PRO A 211 6.97 14.55 43.74
C PRO A 211 8.16 13.69 43.31
N LEU A 212 9.08 13.43 44.22
CA LEU A 212 10.23 12.57 43.97
C LEU A 212 9.81 11.19 43.44
N GLN A 213 8.68 10.68 43.88
CA GLN A 213 8.12 9.40 43.39
C GLN A 213 7.85 9.40 41.88
N GLU A 214 7.28 10.49 41.34
CA GLU A 214 7.05 10.59 39.87
C GLU A 214 8.37 10.55 39.08
N PHE A 215 9.43 11.17 39.61
CA PHE A 215 10.77 11.09 39.02
C PHE A 215 11.31 9.68 39.02
N ILE A 216 11.17 8.97 40.12
CA ILE A 216 11.63 7.57 40.24
C ILE A 216 10.83 6.65 39.34
N ASP A 217 9.52 6.80 39.31
CA ASP A 217 8.66 6.01 38.41
C ASP A 217 9.01 6.27 36.95
N PHE A 218 9.37 7.51 36.62
CA PHE A 218 9.85 7.86 35.27
C PHE A 218 11.19 7.15 34.98
N ILE A 219 12.18 7.22 35.88
CA ILE A 219 13.48 6.56 35.70
C ILE A 219 13.29 5.04 35.55
N ASN A 220 12.53 4.43 36.45
CA ASN A 220 12.27 2.99 36.42
C ASN A 220 11.66 2.56 35.07
N ARG A 221 10.69 3.30 34.54
CA ARG A 221 10.04 3.01 33.27
C ARG A 221 10.94 3.28 32.06
N SER A 222 11.70 4.39 32.10
CA SER A 222 12.52 4.82 30.95
C SER A 222 13.81 4.03 30.78
N TYR A 223 14.41 3.60 31.89
CA TYR A 223 15.70 2.91 31.91
C TYR A 223 15.61 1.45 32.31
N HIS A 224 14.40 0.93 32.57
CA HIS A 224 14.15 -0.45 32.98
C HIS A 224 14.92 -0.83 34.25
N VAL A 225 15.10 0.11 35.16
CA VAL A 225 15.72 -0.08 36.45
C VAL A 225 14.67 -0.16 37.56
N ASN A 226 15.03 -0.65 38.75
CA ASN A 226 14.12 -0.74 39.87
C ASN A 226 14.71 0.05 41.05
N ILE A 227 14.45 1.35 41.10
CA ILE A 227 14.83 2.21 42.22
C ILE A 227 13.65 2.25 43.18
N ILE A 228 13.87 1.91 44.42
CA ILE A 228 12.92 1.93 45.53
C ILE A 228 13.44 2.95 46.55
N ILE A 229 12.54 3.82 47.03
CA ILE A 229 12.85 4.73 48.15
C ILE A 229 12.18 4.23 49.39
#